data_887348d655c985541513db570a2060c6
#
_entry.id   887348d655c985541513db570a2060c6
#
_cell.length_a   1.000
_cell.length_b   1.000
_cell.length_c   1.000
_cell.angle_alpha   90.00
_cell.angle_beta   90.00
_cell.angle_gamma   90.00
#
_symmetry.space_group_name_H-M   'P 1'
#
loop_
_entity.id
_entity.type
_entity.pdbx_description
1 polymer ?
#
loop_
_entity_poly.entity_id
_entity_poly.type
_entity_poly.pdbx_seq_one_letter_code
_entity_poly.pdbx_strand_id
1 'polypeptide(L)'
;MNTLLTHGYFLREDPKEQLIMKPYPPLGLLCLSAWLDKHGVENEVFDTTFSSKEDLHQYLLEHRPRILALYTNLMTKINVIGIMRFVRSRVELRHCLIVLGGPDVTHNLEGYLAAGADLIAIGEGEQTMLEIALTVDGKRWTGDGGENRDDLILTSMSHITGIAFRLPDGTVFKTAPREKLRDIDRLPFPNRHKIDLHQYLDAWKRAHGHSAVSISTQRGCPYTCRWCSTAVYGQSYRRRSPEHVVDEIVHLQQHYDFDLIWFVDDVFTISHKWLGAFRDELQKRQVDIRFECITRADRMNRDVISILKDCGCFRVWIGAESGSQQIIDAMDRRVDVAQVRAMIQSTRRAGMQAGTFIMLGYPGETERDILETTRHLREADPDLFTITVAYPIKGTGLYDQVEAQMASTALPPWSEHTDRDIDFPRTYPRRYYDYAVRWTVNSVHWHKTQNTGRRLSVAGLKFLVKIWVARAGMVWWRVKGAYRSGSSKFILKPIR
;
A
#
# COMPACT_ATOMS: atom_id res chain seq x y z
N MET A 1 -6.91 -20.33 -22.91
CA MET A 1 -6.06 -19.50 -22.01
C MET A 1 -5.67 -20.34 -20.81
N ASN A 2 -4.37 -20.40 -20.48
CA ASN A 2 -3.92 -21.23 -19.35
C ASN A 2 -3.97 -20.45 -18.02
N THR A 3 -3.38 -19.28 -17.95
CA THR A 3 -3.28 -18.49 -16.71
C THR A 3 -3.84 -17.08 -16.90
N LEU A 4 -4.79 -16.71 -16.06
CA LEU A 4 -5.28 -15.32 -15.95
C LEU A 4 -4.79 -14.71 -14.63
N LEU A 5 -4.12 -13.58 -14.73
CA LEU A 5 -3.68 -12.76 -13.59
C LEU A 5 -4.64 -11.57 -13.43
N THR A 6 -5.18 -11.35 -12.25
CA THR A 6 -6.09 -10.22 -12.01
C THR A 6 -6.10 -9.79 -10.54
N HIS A 7 -6.89 -8.79 -10.19
CA HIS A 7 -7.09 -8.29 -8.83
C HIS A 7 -8.55 -7.88 -8.61
N GLY A 8 -8.88 -7.42 -7.41
CA GLY A 8 -10.25 -7.00 -7.05
C GLY A 8 -10.38 -5.50 -6.79
N TYR A 9 -9.53 -4.65 -7.38
CA TYR A 9 -9.65 -3.21 -7.22
C TYR A 9 -10.43 -2.60 -8.38
N PHE A 10 -11.56 -1.94 -8.06
CA PHE A 10 -12.42 -1.24 -9.02
C PHE A 10 -12.48 0.23 -8.62
N LEU A 11 -11.84 1.11 -9.38
CA LEU A 11 -11.80 2.56 -9.08
C LEU A 11 -13.20 3.17 -8.97
N ARG A 12 -14.15 2.67 -9.76
CA ARG A 12 -15.54 3.13 -9.73
C ARG A 12 -16.26 2.87 -8.41
N GLU A 13 -15.77 1.92 -7.59
CA GLU A 13 -16.34 1.57 -6.29
C GLU A 13 -15.64 2.29 -5.12
N ASP A 14 -14.61 3.08 -5.39
CA ASP A 14 -13.88 3.83 -4.35
C ASP A 14 -14.04 5.36 -4.54
N PRO A 15 -15.08 5.97 -3.93
CA PRO A 15 -15.33 7.40 -4.06
C PRO A 15 -14.17 8.28 -3.57
N LYS A 16 -13.36 7.79 -2.63
CA LYS A 16 -12.20 8.51 -2.11
C LYS A 16 -11.08 8.55 -3.15
N GLU A 17 -10.77 7.41 -3.75
CA GLU A 17 -9.73 7.32 -4.78
C GLU A 17 -10.17 8.00 -6.09
N GLN A 18 -11.48 8.03 -6.41
CA GLN A 18 -12.00 8.86 -7.51
C GLN A 18 -11.74 10.36 -7.29
N LEU A 19 -11.80 10.84 -6.04
CA LEU A 19 -11.48 12.24 -5.72
C LEU A 19 -9.98 12.52 -5.77
N ILE A 20 -9.15 11.54 -5.40
CA ILE A 20 -7.68 11.64 -5.45
C ILE A 20 -7.21 11.51 -6.90
N MET A 21 -7.79 10.60 -7.65
CA MET A 21 -7.52 10.28 -9.04
C MET A 21 -6.03 10.10 -9.36
N LYS A 22 -5.38 9.23 -8.57
CA LYS A 22 -3.99 8.83 -8.76
C LYS A 22 -3.86 7.30 -8.88
N PRO A 23 -4.60 6.66 -9.79
CA PRO A 23 -4.48 5.23 -9.98
C PRO A 23 -3.07 4.87 -10.46
N TYR A 24 -2.59 3.69 -10.05
CA TYR A 24 -1.32 3.14 -10.51
C TYR A 24 -1.50 1.69 -10.96
N PRO A 25 -0.73 1.26 -11.98
CA PRO A 25 -0.82 -0.09 -12.52
C PRO A 25 -0.52 -1.15 -11.48
N PRO A 26 -1.07 -2.37 -11.60
CA PRO A 26 -0.83 -3.48 -10.69
C PRO A 26 0.56 -4.09 -10.93
N LEU A 27 1.64 -3.37 -10.59
CA LEU A 27 3.03 -3.74 -10.89
C LEU A 27 3.39 -5.18 -10.49
N GLY A 28 2.88 -5.68 -9.35
CA GLY A 28 3.13 -7.05 -8.92
C GLY A 28 2.62 -8.09 -9.91
N LEU A 29 1.43 -7.90 -10.47
CA LEU A 29 0.86 -8.78 -11.50
C LEU A 29 1.63 -8.67 -12.82
N LEU A 30 2.05 -7.46 -13.18
CA LEU A 30 2.82 -7.22 -14.41
C LEU A 30 4.23 -7.83 -14.31
N CYS A 31 4.85 -7.84 -13.12
CA CYS A 31 6.10 -8.57 -12.87
C CYS A 31 5.91 -10.09 -12.97
N LEU A 32 4.82 -10.62 -12.37
CA LEU A 32 4.47 -12.04 -12.52
C LEU A 32 4.28 -12.43 -13.98
N SER A 33 3.49 -11.64 -14.72
CA SER A 33 3.26 -11.86 -16.15
C SER A 33 4.56 -11.88 -16.94
N ALA A 34 5.44 -10.92 -16.71
CA ALA A 34 6.75 -10.86 -17.39
C ALA A 34 7.64 -12.05 -17.05
N TRP A 35 7.60 -12.53 -15.80
CA TRP A 35 8.34 -13.73 -15.40
C TRP A 35 7.82 -15.00 -16.07
N LEU A 36 6.50 -15.14 -16.17
CA LEU A 36 5.85 -16.26 -16.85
C LEU A 36 6.19 -16.25 -18.35
N ASP A 37 6.09 -15.10 -19.04
CA ASP A 37 6.44 -14.94 -20.45
C ASP A 37 7.91 -15.31 -20.71
N LYS A 38 8.83 -14.85 -19.83
CA LYS A 38 10.26 -15.20 -19.92
C LYS A 38 10.52 -16.69 -19.90
N HIS A 39 9.64 -17.47 -19.27
CA HIS A 39 9.73 -18.93 -19.17
C HIS A 39 8.78 -19.67 -20.11
N GLY A 40 8.18 -18.99 -21.07
CA GLY A 40 7.32 -19.59 -22.10
C GLY A 40 5.94 -20.03 -21.60
N VAL A 41 5.48 -19.53 -20.45
CA VAL A 41 4.15 -19.83 -19.90
C VAL A 41 3.14 -18.79 -20.39
N GLU A 42 2.14 -19.26 -21.16
CA GLU A 42 1.04 -18.42 -21.66
C GLU A 42 0.22 -17.84 -20.50
N ASN A 43 0.10 -16.51 -20.47
CA ASN A 43 -0.67 -15.82 -19.45
C ASN A 43 -1.24 -14.51 -19.97
N GLU A 44 -2.37 -14.10 -19.38
CA GLU A 44 -3.02 -12.82 -19.64
C GLU A 44 -3.21 -12.04 -18.34
N VAL A 45 -3.32 -10.71 -18.46
CA VAL A 45 -3.62 -9.82 -17.34
C VAL A 45 -4.95 -9.14 -17.60
N PHE A 46 -5.95 -9.39 -16.75
CA PHE A 46 -7.18 -8.59 -16.74
C PHE A 46 -7.09 -7.55 -15.63
N ASP A 47 -6.89 -6.31 -16.02
CA ASP A 47 -6.80 -5.18 -15.10
C ASP A 47 -8.21 -4.66 -14.75
N THR A 48 -8.61 -4.81 -13.49
CA THR A 48 -9.95 -4.41 -13.03
C THR A 48 -10.05 -2.93 -12.66
N THR A 49 -8.95 -2.17 -12.66
CA THR A 49 -8.92 -0.79 -12.15
C THR A 49 -9.97 0.10 -12.81
N PHE A 50 -10.08 0.05 -14.13
CA PHE A 50 -11.05 0.86 -14.88
C PHE A 50 -12.26 0.07 -15.39
N SER A 51 -12.29 -1.25 -15.14
CA SER A 51 -13.36 -2.16 -15.54
C SER A 51 -14.47 -2.25 -14.48
N SER A 52 -15.50 -3.04 -14.76
CA SER A 52 -16.54 -3.43 -13.80
C SER A 52 -16.40 -4.89 -13.36
N LYS A 53 -17.15 -5.29 -12.34
CA LYS A 53 -17.27 -6.71 -11.94
C LYS A 53 -17.91 -7.55 -13.05
N GLU A 54 -18.87 -6.97 -13.70
CA GLU A 54 -19.62 -7.59 -14.82
C GLU A 54 -18.69 -7.90 -15.99
N ASP A 55 -17.79 -6.97 -16.34
CA ASP A 55 -16.78 -7.17 -17.40
C ASP A 55 -15.85 -8.34 -17.06
N LEU A 56 -15.34 -8.39 -15.81
CA LEU A 56 -14.50 -9.50 -15.36
C LEU A 56 -15.29 -10.84 -15.36
N HIS A 57 -16.54 -10.85 -14.91
CA HIS A 57 -17.37 -12.04 -14.89
C HIS A 57 -17.62 -12.58 -16.30
N GLN A 58 -17.92 -11.70 -17.24
CA GLN A 58 -18.10 -12.07 -18.64
C GLN A 58 -16.81 -12.63 -19.21
N TYR A 59 -15.69 -11.94 -18.99
CA TYR A 59 -14.36 -12.38 -19.45
C TYR A 59 -14.01 -13.79 -18.95
N LEU A 60 -14.28 -14.09 -17.66
CA LEU A 60 -14.05 -15.40 -17.06
C LEU A 60 -14.90 -16.50 -17.73
N LEU A 61 -16.19 -16.24 -18.03
CA LEU A 61 -17.08 -17.20 -18.69
C LEU A 61 -16.69 -17.48 -20.14
N GLU A 62 -16.21 -16.45 -20.86
CA GLU A 62 -15.77 -16.56 -22.25
C GLU A 62 -14.45 -17.33 -22.35
N HIS A 63 -13.46 -17.00 -21.52
CA HIS A 63 -12.09 -17.52 -21.64
C HIS A 63 -11.81 -18.79 -20.83
N ARG A 64 -12.57 -19.02 -19.76
CA ARG A 64 -12.49 -20.22 -18.89
C ARG A 64 -11.06 -20.61 -18.52
N PRO A 65 -10.31 -19.71 -17.83
CA PRO A 65 -8.91 -19.97 -17.52
C PRO A 65 -8.74 -21.23 -16.66
N ARG A 66 -7.66 -21.98 -16.90
CA ARG A 66 -7.29 -23.13 -16.04
C ARG A 66 -6.79 -22.65 -14.68
N ILE A 67 -6.09 -21.52 -14.63
CA ILE A 67 -5.62 -20.88 -13.41
C ILE A 67 -6.14 -19.44 -13.36
N LEU A 68 -6.76 -19.06 -12.25
CA LEU A 68 -7.09 -17.70 -11.91
C LEU A 68 -6.22 -17.26 -10.74
N ALA A 69 -5.21 -16.44 -11.01
CA ALA A 69 -4.33 -15.88 -10.00
C ALA A 69 -4.81 -14.48 -9.58
N LEU A 70 -5.18 -14.32 -8.32
CA LEU A 70 -5.77 -13.11 -7.76
C LEU A 70 -4.79 -12.44 -6.79
N TYR A 71 -4.40 -11.20 -7.08
CA TYR A 71 -3.67 -10.37 -6.13
C TYR A 71 -4.61 -9.81 -5.07
N THR A 72 -4.24 -10.01 -3.82
CA THR A 72 -5.08 -9.68 -2.67
C THR A 72 -4.34 -8.83 -1.65
N ASN A 73 -4.91 -7.69 -1.35
CA ASN A 73 -4.48 -6.81 -0.27
C ASN A 73 -5.70 -6.36 0.55
N LEU A 74 -5.46 -5.58 1.59
CA LEU A 74 -6.50 -5.03 2.46
C LEU A 74 -7.66 -4.34 1.70
N MET A 75 -7.36 -3.64 0.61
CA MET A 75 -8.37 -2.89 -0.17
C MET A 75 -9.20 -3.80 -1.08
N THR A 76 -8.59 -4.88 -1.57
CA THR A 76 -9.21 -5.76 -2.57
C THR A 76 -9.89 -6.98 -1.99
N LYS A 77 -9.67 -7.29 -0.70
CA LYS A 77 -10.13 -8.49 0.01
C LYS A 77 -11.60 -8.84 -0.29
N ILE A 78 -12.52 -7.92 -0.06
CA ILE A 78 -13.96 -8.17 -0.18
C ILE A 78 -14.34 -8.50 -1.64
N ASN A 79 -13.80 -7.76 -2.59
CA ASN A 79 -14.04 -7.99 -4.00
C ASN A 79 -13.41 -9.32 -4.47
N VAL A 80 -12.20 -9.64 -4.01
CA VAL A 80 -11.56 -10.94 -4.31
C VAL A 80 -12.41 -12.10 -3.80
N ILE A 81 -12.98 -12.02 -2.58
CA ILE A 81 -13.90 -13.02 -2.06
C ILE A 81 -15.16 -13.10 -2.94
N GLY A 82 -15.69 -11.97 -3.42
CA GLY A 82 -16.81 -11.94 -4.35
C GLY A 82 -16.49 -12.62 -5.69
N ILE A 83 -15.31 -12.38 -6.26
CA ILE A 83 -14.82 -13.04 -7.49
C ILE A 83 -14.72 -14.55 -7.28
N MET A 84 -14.13 -15.01 -6.17
CA MET A 84 -14.04 -16.43 -5.86
C MET A 84 -15.42 -17.10 -5.75
N ARG A 85 -16.36 -16.47 -5.05
CA ARG A 85 -17.76 -16.95 -4.94
C ARG A 85 -18.42 -17.05 -6.31
N PHE A 86 -18.21 -16.07 -7.18
CA PHE A 86 -18.71 -16.12 -8.55
C PHE A 86 -18.14 -17.34 -9.30
N VAL A 87 -16.80 -17.51 -9.32
CA VAL A 87 -16.14 -18.64 -9.99
C VAL A 87 -16.67 -19.98 -9.47
N ARG A 88 -16.82 -20.14 -8.15
CA ARG A 88 -17.32 -21.39 -7.53
C ARG A 88 -18.80 -21.66 -7.80
N SER A 89 -19.58 -20.62 -8.11
CA SER A 89 -21.01 -20.76 -8.45
C SER A 89 -21.27 -21.17 -9.91
N ARG A 90 -20.22 -21.18 -10.76
CA ARG A 90 -20.36 -21.43 -12.21
C ARG A 90 -19.82 -22.79 -12.58
N VAL A 91 -20.67 -23.63 -13.18
CA VAL A 91 -20.28 -24.97 -13.65
C VAL A 91 -19.21 -24.89 -14.75
N GLU A 92 -19.26 -23.85 -15.57
CA GLU A 92 -18.30 -23.59 -16.65
C GLU A 92 -16.88 -23.31 -16.13
N LEU A 93 -16.75 -22.88 -14.87
CA LEU A 93 -15.49 -22.52 -14.22
C LEU A 93 -15.06 -23.53 -13.15
N ARG A 94 -15.75 -24.66 -13.04
CA ARG A 94 -15.46 -25.69 -12.01
C ARG A 94 -14.01 -26.20 -12.05
N HIS A 95 -13.37 -26.15 -13.22
CA HIS A 95 -11.98 -26.59 -13.41
C HIS A 95 -10.94 -25.54 -13.05
N CYS A 96 -11.37 -24.31 -12.85
CA CYS A 96 -10.49 -23.20 -12.59
C CYS A 96 -9.81 -23.34 -11.22
N LEU A 97 -8.47 -23.42 -11.22
CA LEU A 97 -7.64 -23.39 -10.03
C LEU A 97 -7.51 -21.93 -9.57
N ILE A 98 -8.02 -21.62 -8.37
CA ILE A 98 -7.91 -20.28 -7.79
C ILE A 98 -6.66 -20.18 -6.93
N VAL A 99 -5.71 -19.34 -7.33
CA VAL A 99 -4.46 -19.06 -6.63
C VAL A 99 -4.51 -17.63 -6.10
N LEU A 100 -4.35 -17.45 -4.79
CA LEU A 100 -4.24 -16.12 -4.19
C LEU A 100 -2.80 -15.77 -3.85
N GLY A 101 -2.42 -14.51 -4.05
CA GLY A 101 -1.15 -13.94 -3.60
C GLY A 101 -1.33 -12.51 -3.09
N GLY A 102 -0.29 -11.95 -2.52
CA GLY A 102 -0.29 -10.58 -2.01
C GLY A 102 -0.19 -10.48 -0.48
N PRO A 103 -0.15 -9.26 0.08
CA PRO A 103 0.20 -9.09 1.50
C PRO A 103 -0.85 -9.62 2.48
N ASP A 104 -2.14 -9.53 2.15
CA ASP A 104 -3.22 -9.88 3.07
C ASP A 104 -3.35 -11.39 3.28
N VAL A 105 -3.04 -12.19 2.26
CA VAL A 105 -3.22 -13.64 2.32
C VAL A 105 -2.31 -14.31 3.34
N THR A 106 -1.10 -13.80 3.56
CA THR A 106 -0.09 -14.39 4.44
C THR A 106 -0.59 -14.57 5.88
N HIS A 107 -1.45 -13.66 6.34
CA HIS A 107 -1.98 -13.65 7.69
C HIS A 107 -3.43 -14.13 7.80
N ASN A 108 -4.08 -14.47 6.67
CA ASN A 108 -5.51 -14.81 6.61
C ASN A 108 -5.75 -16.12 5.83
N LEU A 109 -4.82 -17.08 5.88
CA LEU A 109 -4.84 -18.31 5.09
C LEU A 109 -6.15 -19.09 5.21
N GLU A 110 -6.56 -19.40 6.44
CA GLU A 110 -7.77 -20.19 6.72
C GLU A 110 -9.02 -19.54 6.14
N GLY A 111 -9.15 -18.21 6.31
CA GLY A 111 -10.28 -17.45 5.80
C GLY A 111 -10.38 -17.50 4.28
N TYR A 112 -9.28 -17.35 3.56
CA TYR A 112 -9.29 -17.37 2.09
C TYR A 112 -9.49 -18.78 1.54
N LEU A 113 -8.88 -19.80 2.13
CA LEU A 113 -9.11 -21.19 1.75
C LEU A 113 -10.56 -21.62 2.03
N ALA A 114 -11.16 -21.18 3.14
CA ALA A 114 -12.56 -21.41 3.44
C ALA A 114 -13.52 -20.64 2.48
N ALA A 115 -13.08 -19.48 1.97
CA ALA A 115 -13.84 -18.68 1.03
C ALA A 115 -13.77 -19.19 -0.42
N GLY A 116 -12.96 -20.23 -0.71
CA GLY A 116 -12.92 -20.91 -2.00
C GLY A 116 -11.61 -20.80 -2.77
N ALA A 117 -10.52 -20.30 -2.18
CA ALA A 117 -9.21 -20.43 -2.76
C ALA A 117 -8.73 -21.90 -2.73
N ASP A 118 -8.05 -22.35 -3.76
CA ASP A 118 -7.40 -23.68 -3.80
C ASP A 118 -5.97 -23.58 -3.23
N LEU A 119 -5.23 -22.55 -3.64
CA LEU A 119 -3.83 -22.34 -3.28
C LEU A 119 -3.61 -20.88 -2.82
N ILE A 120 -2.71 -20.72 -1.88
CA ILE A 120 -2.20 -19.41 -1.47
C ILE A 120 -0.70 -19.40 -1.70
N ALA A 121 -0.21 -18.47 -2.53
CA ALA A 121 1.21 -18.19 -2.72
C ALA A 121 1.69 -17.21 -1.64
N ILE A 122 2.66 -17.64 -0.83
CA ILE A 122 3.21 -16.90 0.30
C ILE A 122 4.56 -16.30 -0.06
N GLY A 123 4.71 -14.99 0.07
CA GLY A 123 5.94 -14.27 -0.23
C GLY A 123 6.03 -13.81 -1.69
N GLU A 124 7.21 -13.95 -2.30
CA GLU A 124 7.44 -13.56 -3.71
C GLU A 124 6.82 -14.58 -4.65
N GLY A 125 5.98 -14.10 -5.55
CA GLY A 125 5.10 -14.94 -6.35
C GLY A 125 5.71 -15.47 -7.65
N GLU A 126 6.78 -14.88 -8.18
CA GLU A 126 7.26 -15.15 -9.54
C GLU A 126 7.60 -16.62 -9.76
N GLN A 127 8.50 -17.15 -8.96
CA GLN A 127 8.91 -18.55 -9.08
C GLN A 127 7.81 -19.51 -8.62
N THR A 128 7.05 -19.16 -7.59
CA THR A 128 5.93 -19.96 -7.07
C THR A 128 4.85 -20.11 -8.15
N MET A 129 4.47 -19.01 -8.80
CA MET A 129 3.44 -19.03 -9.84
C MET A 129 3.91 -19.79 -11.09
N LEU A 130 5.20 -19.67 -11.45
CA LEU A 130 5.79 -20.44 -12.53
C LEU A 130 5.69 -21.96 -12.28
N GLU A 131 6.07 -22.41 -11.08
CA GLU A 131 6.00 -23.83 -10.72
C GLU A 131 4.56 -24.35 -10.69
N ILE A 132 3.61 -23.57 -10.20
CA ILE A 132 2.18 -23.89 -10.24
C ILE A 132 1.72 -24.02 -11.70
N ALA A 133 2.02 -23.04 -12.54
CA ALA A 133 1.59 -23.04 -13.94
C ALA A 133 2.15 -24.25 -14.71
N LEU A 134 3.45 -24.53 -14.58
CA LEU A 134 4.10 -25.69 -15.21
C LEU A 134 3.50 -27.02 -14.71
N THR A 135 3.14 -27.11 -13.43
CA THR A 135 2.49 -28.32 -12.89
C THR A 135 1.12 -28.54 -13.50
N VAL A 136 0.33 -27.47 -13.66
CA VAL A 136 -1.01 -27.53 -14.28
C VAL A 136 -0.91 -27.83 -15.79
N ASP A 137 0.09 -27.29 -16.49
CA ASP A 137 0.30 -27.53 -17.92
C ASP A 137 0.78 -28.95 -18.20
N GLY A 138 1.68 -29.49 -17.36
CA GLY A 138 2.24 -30.85 -17.53
C GLY A 138 1.28 -31.98 -17.17
N LYS A 139 0.23 -31.72 -16.42
CA LYS A 139 -0.81 -32.67 -16.03
C LYS A 139 -2.16 -32.25 -16.64
N ARG A 140 -2.95 -33.25 -17.08
CA ARG A 140 -4.36 -33.02 -17.38
C ARG A 140 -5.09 -32.67 -16.08
N TRP A 141 -5.09 -31.38 -15.76
CA TRP A 141 -5.98 -30.84 -14.74
C TRP A 141 -7.40 -30.92 -15.29
N THR A 142 -8.08 -32.02 -15.06
CA THR A 142 -9.41 -32.25 -15.63
C THR A 142 -10.52 -31.73 -14.74
N GLY A 143 -10.29 -31.63 -13.43
CA GLY A 143 -11.31 -31.20 -12.44
C GLY A 143 -12.64 -31.99 -12.50
N ASP A 144 -12.74 -33.00 -13.36
CA ASP A 144 -13.96 -33.55 -13.92
C ASP A 144 -14.41 -34.85 -13.32
N GLY A 145 -13.76 -35.35 -12.38
CA GLY A 145 -14.34 -36.60 -11.98
C GLY A 145 -13.60 -37.43 -10.97
N GLY A 146 -14.16 -37.57 -9.85
CA GLY A 146 -13.89 -38.66 -8.93
C GLY A 146 -12.71 -38.49 -7.98
N GLU A 147 -11.70 -37.69 -8.32
CA GLU A 147 -10.63 -37.34 -7.38
C GLU A 147 -11.01 -36.08 -6.63
N ASN A 148 -10.87 -36.13 -5.31
CA ASN A 148 -11.03 -34.96 -4.46
C ASN A 148 -9.96 -33.90 -4.90
N ARG A 149 -10.39 -32.67 -5.16
CA ARG A 149 -9.51 -31.57 -5.56
C ARG A 149 -8.34 -31.38 -4.59
N ASP A 150 -8.60 -31.53 -3.30
CA ASP A 150 -7.59 -31.39 -2.25
C ASP A 150 -6.53 -32.51 -2.35
N ASP A 151 -6.90 -33.74 -2.69
CA ASP A 151 -5.98 -34.85 -2.93
C ASP A 151 -5.10 -34.60 -4.15
N LEU A 152 -5.69 -34.06 -5.23
CA LEU A 152 -4.95 -33.73 -6.45
C LEU A 152 -3.94 -32.61 -6.21
N ILE A 153 -4.30 -31.57 -5.45
CA ILE A 153 -3.39 -30.50 -5.04
C ILE A 153 -2.26 -31.06 -4.17
N LEU A 154 -2.60 -31.85 -3.16
CA LEU A 154 -1.61 -32.47 -2.27
C LEU A 154 -0.58 -33.29 -3.06
N THR A 155 -1.03 -34.20 -3.92
CA THR A 155 -0.15 -35.10 -4.69
C THR A 155 0.67 -34.38 -5.76
N SER A 156 0.12 -33.29 -6.33
CA SER A 156 0.74 -32.59 -7.46
C SER A 156 1.58 -31.40 -7.09
N MET A 157 1.31 -30.73 -5.95
CA MET A 157 1.87 -29.41 -5.65
C MET A 157 2.55 -29.33 -4.28
N SER A 158 2.48 -30.35 -3.43
CA SER A 158 3.12 -30.35 -2.10
C SER A 158 4.64 -30.13 -2.12
N HIS A 159 5.29 -30.36 -3.26
CA HIS A 159 6.71 -30.12 -3.46
C HIS A 159 7.05 -28.64 -3.74
N ILE A 160 6.06 -27.83 -4.11
CA ILE A 160 6.26 -26.40 -4.40
C ILE A 160 6.46 -25.65 -3.08
N THR A 161 7.55 -24.91 -2.94
CA THR A 161 7.81 -24.11 -1.75
C THR A 161 7.02 -22.80 -1.77
N GLY A 162 6.66 -22.29 -0.58
CA GLY A 162 5.98 -21.01 -0.43
C GLY A 162 4.50 -21.05 -0.81
N ILE A 163 3.82 -22.18 -0.62
CA ILE A 163 2.36 -22.29 -0.81
C ILE A 163 1.66 -22.79 0.46
N ALA A 164 0.35 -22.50 0.53
CA ALA A 164 -0.56 -23.12 1.48
C ALA A 164 -1.82 -23.59 0.77
N PHE A 165 -2.40 -24.68 1.23
CA PHE A 165 -3.63 -25.27 0.72
C PHE A 165 -4.33 -26.09 1.82
N ARG A 166 -5.54 -26.57 1.54
CA ARG A 166 -6.32 -27.41 2.44
C ARG A 166 -6.02 -28.88 2.18
N LEU A 167 -5.83 -29.64 3.24
CA LEU A 167 -5.78 -31.10 3.18
C LEU A 167 -7.18 -31.70 3.12
N PRO A 168 -7.34 -32.99 2.70
CA PRO A 168 -8.63 -33.66 2.66
C PRO A 168 -9.37 -33.73 4.01
N ASP A 169 -8.63 -33.70 5.12
CA ASP A 169 -9.20 -33.63 6.48
C ASP A 169 -9.68 -32.22 6.88
N GLY A 170 -9.51 -31.22 5.99
CA GLY A 170 -9.91 -29.84 6.20
C GLY A 170 -8.83 -28.97 6.88
N THR A 171 -7.70 -29.53 7.31
CA THR A 171 -6.63 -28.77 7.92
C THR A 171 -5.83 -27.96 6.87
N VAL A 172 -5.19 -26.86 7.29
CA VAL A 172 -4.35 -26.04 6.40
C VAL A 172 -2.92 -26.51 6.46
N PHE A 173 -2.40 -26.94 5.30
CA PHE A 173 -1.00 -27.32 5.13
C PHE A 173 -0.20 -26.16 4.52
N LYS A 174 1.01 -25.93 5.04
CA LYS A 174 1.98 -24.98 4.51
C LYS A 174 3.24 -25.72 4.12
N THR A 175 3.71 -25.52 2.90
CA THR A 175 5.00 -26.02 2.45
C THR A 175 6.14 -25.20 3.05
N ALA A 176 7.38 -25.64 2.88
CA ALA A 176 8.56 -24.90 3.31
C ALA A 176 8.57 -23.47 2.73
N PRO A 177 8.99 -22.46 3.49
CA PRO A 177 9.11 -21.09 2.99
C PRO A 177 10.01 -21.03 1.76
N ARG A 178 9.64 -20.22 0.77
CA ARG A 178 10.50 -19.95 -0.39
C ARG A 178 11.59 -18.95 -0.03
N GLU A 179 12.81 -19.20 -0.46
CA GLU A 179 13.88 -18.23 -0.37
C GLU A 179 13.59 -17.00 -1.23
N LYS A 180 13.90 -15.84 -0.69
CA LYS A 180 13.75 -14.58 -1.41
C LYS A 180 14.76 -14.48 -2.55
N LEU A 181 14.33 -13.98 -3.70
CA LEU A 181 15.21 -13.75 -4.85
C LEU A 181 16.28 -12.71 -4.46
N ARG A 182 17.54 -13.11 -4.41
CA ARG A 182 18.64 -12.23 -3.98
C ARG A 182 18.95 -11.18 -5.04
N ASP A 183 19.12 -11.61 -6.28
CA ASP A 183 19.38 -10.77 -7.44
C ASP A 183 18.08 -10.46 -8.17
N ILE A 184 17.54 -9.26 -7.92
CA ILE A 184 16.27 -8.82 -8.51
C ILE A 184 16.43 -8.20 -9.91
N ASP A 185 17.66 -8.00 -10.42
CA ASP A 185 17.90 -7.61 -11.82
C ASP A 185 17.63 -8.76 -12.79
N ARG A 186 17.54 -9.99 -12.28
CA ARG A 186 17.11 -11.15 -13.08
C ARG A 186 15.64 -11.09 -13.52
N LEU A 187 14.83 -10.29 -12.83
CA LEU A 187 13.42 -10.10 -13.19
C LEU A 187 13.34 -9.24 -14.46
N PRO A 188 12.53 -9.61 -15.42
CA PRO A 188 12.25 -8.76 -16.58
C PRO A 188 11.46 -7.52 -16.16
N PHE A 189 11.41 -6.51 -17.02
CA PHE A 189 10.55 -5.35 -16.80
C PHE A 189 9.08 -5.77 -16.75
N PRO A 190 8.26 -5.09 -15.92
CA PRO A 190 6.83 -5.39 -15.85
C PRO A 190 6.14 -5.31 -17.22
N ASN A 191 5.28 -6.26 -17.54
CA ASN A 191 4.55 -6.37 -18.80
C ASN A 191 3.44 -5.30 -18.94
N ARG A 192 3.83 -4.02 -19.02
CA ARG A 192 2.86 -2.93 -19.10
C ARG A 192 2.03 -2.92 -20.39
N HIS A 193 2.51 -3.57 -21.44
CA HIS A 193 1.78 -3.73 -22.71
C HIS A 193 0.56 -4.67 -22.60
N LYS A 194 0.46 -5.49 -21.55
CA LYS A 194 -0.72 -6.36 -21.29
C LYS A 194 -1.89 -5.63 -20.62
N ILE A 195 -1.74 -4.36 -20.32
CA ILE A 195 -2.82 -3.50 -19.82
C ILE A 195 -2.90 -2.22 -20.66
N ASP A 196 -4.02 -1.52 -20.59
CA ASP A 196 -4.13 -0.19 -21.19
C ASP A 196 -3.51 0.87 -20.26
N LEU A 197 -2.18 1.04 -20.35
CA LEU A 197 -1.45 2.03 -19.55
C LEU A 197 -1.90 3.47 -19.85
N HIS A 198 -2.43 3.75 -21.06
CA HIS A 198 -2.89 5.09 -21.44
C HIS A 198 -4.06 5.56 -20.56
N GLN A 199 -4.95 4.66 -20.10
CA GLN A 199 -6.02 5.04 -19.16
C GLN A 199 -5.47 5.61 -17.85
N TYR A 200 -4.35 5.08 -17.36
CA TYR A 200 -3.67 5.59 -16.16
C TYR A 200 -3.06 6.97 -16.41
N LEU A 201 -2.31 7.11 -17.51
CA LEU A 201 -1.68 8.37 -17.88
C LEU A 201 -2.72 9.47 -18.06
N ASP A 202 -3.81 9.18 -18.75
CA ASP A 202 -4.93 10.10 -18.99
C ASP A 202 -5.68 10.48 -17.71
N ALA A 203 -5.89 9.52 -16.80
CA ALA A 203 -6.54 9.79 -15.52
C ALA A 203 -5.71 10.80 -14.70
N TRP A 204 -4.41 10.58 -14.61
CA TRP A 204 -3.49 11.52 -13.95
C TRP A 204 -3.46 12.87 -14.66
N LYS A 205 -3.33 12.89 -15.98
CA LYS A 205 -3.24 14.12 -16.78
C LYS A 205 -4.48 14.99 -16.61
N ARG A 206 -5.67 14.38 -16.68
CA ARG A 206 -6.94 15.10 -16.49
C ARG A 206 -7.11 15.66 -15.08
N ALA A 207 -6.71 14.92 -14.06
CA ALA A 207 -6.91 15.33 -12.67
C ALA A 207 -5.83 16.28 -12.15
N HIS A 208 -4.58 16.15 -12.62
CA HIS A 208 -3.42 16.81 -12.03
C HIS A 208 -2.62 17.66 -13.02
N GLY A 209 -2.99 17.68 -14.31
CA GLY A 209 -2.26 18.40 -15.36
C GLY A 209 -0.95 17.75 -15.80
N HIS A 210 -0.61 16.58 -15.27
CA HIS A 210 0.56 15.77 -15.62
C HIS A 210 0.25 14.29 -15.48
N SER A 211 0.93 13.47 -16.27
CA SER A 211 0.85 12.00 -16.23
C SER A 211 2.01 11.41 -15.44
N ALA A 212 1.81 10.22 -14.86
CA ALA A 212 2.84 9.53 -14.10
C ALA A 212 2.87 8.03 -14.41
N VAL A 213 4.10 7.48 -14.50
CA VAL A 213 4.34 6.03 -14.50
C VAL A 213 4.94 5.61 -13.17
N SER A 214 4.65 4.38 -12.75
CA SER A 214 5.20 3.82 -11.52
C SER A 214 6.39 2.91 -11.81
N ILE A 215 7.47 3.06 -11.03
CA ILE A 215 8.66 2.19 -11.06
C ILE A 215 9.02 1.80 -9.63
N SER A 216 9.35 0.52 -9.41
CA SER A 216 9.96 0.04 -8.17
C SER A 216 11.44 -0.27 -8.40
N THR A 217 12.31 0.27 -7.55
CA THR A 217 13.75 0.02 -7.61
C THR A 217 14.22 -0.97 -6.57
N GLN A 218 13.36 -1.32 -5.61
CA GLN A 218 13.73 -2.19 -4.48
C GLN A 218 12.60 -3.11 -4.06
N ARG A 219 12.95 -4.13 -3.30
CA ARG A 219 12.02 -5.01 -2.60
C ARG A 219 12.36 -5.10 -1.13
N GLY A 220 11.34 -4.88 -0.30
CA GLY A 220 11.44 -4.90 1.15
C GLY A 220 11.96 -3.61 1.75
N CYS A 221 11.79 -3.53 3.06
CA CYS A 221 12.20 -2.42 3.91
C CYS A 221 12.89 -2.99 5.17
N PRO A 222 14.09 -2.52 5.55
CA PRO A 222 14.84 -3.08 6.69
C PRO A 222 14.38 -2.54 8.04
N TYR A 223 13.37 -1.66 8.07
CA TYR A 223 12.88 -1.02 9.29
C TYR A 223 11.77 -1.80 9.97
N THR A 224 11.63 -1.60 11.28
CA THR A 224 10.72 -2.35 12.18
C THR A 224 9.53 -1.55 12.67
N CYS A 225 9.12 -0.52 11.91
CA CYS A 225 7.99 0.34 12.31
C CYS A 225 6.73 -0.49 12.59
N ARG A 226 6.16 -0.36 13.80
CA ARG A 226 5.13 -1.27 14.31
C ARG A 226 3.80 -1.24 13.55
N TRP A 227 3.47 -0.15 12.87
CA TRP A 227 2.22 -0.04 12.09
C TRP A 227 2.36 -0.46 10.64
N CYS A 228 3.62 -0.64 10.15
CA CYS A 228 3.90 -0.76 8.73
C CYS A 228 3.72 -2.20 8.25
N SER A 229 2.94 -2.36 7.19
CA SER A 229 2.76 -3.64 6.50
C SER A 229 3.88 -3.89 5.51
N THR A 230 5.07 -4.25 5.98
CA THR A 230 6.17 -4.73 5.13
C THR A 230 6.06 -6.22 4.83
N ALA A 231 4.89 -6.81 5.09
CA ALA A 231 4.68 -8.26 5.14
C ALA A 231 4.99 -8.99 3.84
N VAL A 232 4.79 -8.37 2.67
CA VAL A 232 4.99 -9.05 1.38
C VAL A 232 6.43 -9.48 1.20
N TYR A 233 7.36 -8.57 1.40
CA TYR A 233 8.78 -8.85 1.22
C TYR A 233 9.53 -9.04 2.55
N GLY A 234 8.84 -8.81 3.67
CA GLY A 234 9.37 -8.89 5.04
C GLY A 234 10.50 -7.89 5.28
N GLN A 235 11.11 -7.96 6.45
CA GLN A 235 12.28 -7.16 6.83
C GLN A 235 13.51 -7.57 6.01
N SER A 236 13.60 -7.08 4.79
CA SER A 236 14.69 -7.34 3.87
C SER A 236 14.92 -6.12 3.00
N TYR A 237 16.08 -6.02 2.42
CA TYR A 237 16.41 -4.95 1.49
C TYR A 237 17.21 -5.53 0.34
N ARG A 238 16.62 -5.48 -0.86
CA ARG A 238 17.27 -5.87 -2.11
C ARG A 238 16.92 -4.79 -3.12
N ARG A 239 17.90 -4.39 -3.89
CA ARG A 239 17.74 -3.29 -4.83
C ARG A 239 18.28 -3.64 -6.19
N ARG A 240 17.58 -3.20 -7.23
CA ARG A 240 18.02 -3.27 -8.62
C ARG A 240 19.25 -2.40 -8.81
N SER A 241 20.12 -2.80 -9.74
CA SER A 241 21.25 -1.95 -10.13
C SER A 241 20.75 -0.62 -10.73
N PRO A 242 21.54 0.46 -10.62
CA PRO A 242 21.22 1.72 -11.27
C PRO A 242 21.01 1.54 -12.78
N GLU A 243 21.87 0.75 -13.41
CA GLU A 243 21.84 0.43 -14.85
C GLU A 243 20.48 -0.20 -15.24
N HIS A 244 20.06 -1.22 -14.51
CA HIS A 244 18.78 -1.91 -14.79
C HIS A 244 17.56 -1.01 -14.57
N VAL A 245 17.63 -0.07 -13.61
CA VAL A 245 16.56 0.93 -13.41
C VAL A 245 16.53 1.95 -14.56
N VAL A 246 17.69 2.44 -15.00
CA VAL A 246 17.78 3.38 -16.13
C VAL A 246 17.39 2.70 -17.43
N ASP A 247 17.69 1.42 -17.64
CA ASP A 247 17.21 0.64 -18.78
C ASP A 247 15.67 0.61 -18.85
N GLU A 248 14.99 0.37 -17.71
CA GLU A 248 13.53 0.41 -17.66
C GLU A 248 12.98 1.82 -17.96
N ILE A 249 13.64 2.87 -17.43
CA ILE A 249 13.24 4.25 -17.70
C ILE A 249 13.33 4.57 -19.20
N VAL A 250 14.45 4.23 -19.85
CA VAL A 250 14.63 4.42 -21.29
C VAL A 250 13.60 3.63 -22.08
N HIS A 251 13.37 2.37 -21.71
CA HIS A 251 12.34 1.55 -22.34
C HIS A 251 10.95 2.22 -22.23
N LEU A 252 10.59 2.74 -21.06
CA LEU A 252 9.31 3.44 -20.88
C LEU A 252 9.21 4.73 -21.71
N GLN A 253 10.27 5.53 -21.78
CA GLN A 253 10.31 6.76 -22.58
C GLN A 253 10.21 6.49 -24.09
N GLN A 254 10.65 5.32 -24.55
CA GLN A 254 10.52 4.90 -25.96
C GLN A 254 9.10 4.47 -26.34
N HIS A 255 8.30 4.00 -25.38
CA HIS A 255 6.99 3.39 -25.65
C HIS A 255 5.81 4.23 -25.17
N TYR A 256 6.02 5.15 -24.21
CA TYR A 256 4.94 5.90 -23.58
C TYR A 256 5.33 7.37 -23.41
N ASP A 257 4.37 8.26 -23.63
CA ASP A 257 4.50 9.69 -23.32
C ASP A 257 3.99 9.96 -21.90
N PHE A 258 4.90 10.28 -20.98
CA PHE A 258 4.59 10.59 -19.58
C PHE A 258 5.43 11.74 -19.05
N ASP A 259 4.86 12.51 -18.12
CA ASP A 259 5.49 13.72 -17.59
C ASP A 259 6.42 13.43 -16.40
N LEU A 260 6.16 12.37 -15.62
CA LEU A 260 6.95 12.06 -14.43
C LEU A 260 6.93 10.58 -14.00
N ILE A 261 7.86 10.23 -13.15
CA ILE A 261 7.96 8.92 -12.53
C ILE A 261 7.54 9.01 -11.05
N TRP A 262 6.69 8.11 -10.62
CA TRP A 262 6.44 7.82 -9.21
C TRP A 262 7.26 6.59 -8.80
N PHE A 263 8.36 6.80 -8.02
CA PHE A 263 9.06 5.69 -7.42
C PHE A 263 8.26 5.17 -6.22
N VAL A 264 7.75 3.94 -6.34
CA VAL A 264 6.85 3.32 -5.34
C VAL A 264 7.59 2.65 -4.19
N ASP A 265 8.89 2.87 -4.07
CA ASP A 265 9.71 2.29 -3.01
C ASP A 265 9.34 2.87 -1.63
N ASP A 266 9.31 2.02 -0.59
CA ASP A 266 9.02 2.45 0.79
C ASP A 266 10.00 3.50 1.31
N VAL A 267 11.29 3.39 0.92
CA VAL A 267 12.35 4.35 1.28
C VAL A 267 13.38 4.42 0.16
N PHE A 268 13.27 5.39 -0.72
CA PHE A 268 14.12 5.52 -1.90
C PHE A 268 15.60 5.78 -1.57
N THR A 269 15.90 6.45 -0.46
CA THR A 269 17.26 6.92 -0.11
C THR A 269 18.01 6.03 0.89
N ILE A 270 17.65 4.73 1.02
CA ILE A 270 18.32 3.81 1.97
C ILE A 270 19.83 3.76 1.70
N SER A 271 20.24 3.60 0.44
CA SER A 271 21.65 3.52 0.04
C SER A 271 22.09 4.79 -0.68
N HIS A 272 22.87 5.63 0.00
CA HIS A 272 23.44 6.85 -0.59
C HIS A 272 24.41 6.51 -1.72
N LYS A 273 25.18 5.41 -1.59
CA LYS A 273 26.08 4.92 -2.66
C LYS A 273 25.29 4.59 -3.94
N TRP A 274 24.17 3.89 -3.80
CA TRP A 274 23.31 3.56 -4.93
C TRP A 274 22.73 4.82 -5.57
N LEU A 275 22.31 5.78 -4.75
CA LEU A 275 21.71 7.03 -5.24
C LEU A 275 22.71 7.85 -6.05
N GLY A 276 23.98 7.90 -5.61
CA GLY A 276 25.06 8.51 -6.37
C GLY A 276 25.30 7.81 -7.71
N ALA A 277 25.38 6.48 -7.71
CA ALA A 277 25.54 5.69 -8.92
C ALA A 277 24.36 5.84 -9.90
N PHE A 278 23.12 5.96 -9.37
CA PHE A 278 21.92 6.21 -10.19
C PHE A 278 22.00 7.59 -10.89
N ARG A 279 22.41 8.64 -10.17
CA ARG A 279 22.67 9.95 -10.77
C ARG A 279 23.72 9.84 -11.89
N ASP A 280 24.86 9.18 -11.60
CA ASP A 280 25.97 9.06 -12.55
C ASP A 280 25.55 8.29 -13.82
N GLU A 281 24.69 7.27 -13.67
CA GLU A 281 24.17 6.51 -14.81
C GLU A 281 23.15 7.30 -15.65
N LEU A 282 22.27 8.09 -15.00
CA LEU A 282 21.39 9.03 -15.72
C LEU A 282 22.20 10.06 -16.53
N GLN A 283 23.22 10.65 -15.94
CA GLN A 283 24.09 11.64 -16.59
C GLN A 283 24.89 11.03 -17.74
N LYS A 284 25.49 9.87 -17.54
CA LYS A 284 26.26 9.12 -18.53
C LYS A 284 25.43 8.82 -19.78
N ARG A 285 24.15 8.46 -19.60
CA ARG A 285 23.24 8.15 -20.70
C ARG A 285 22.44 9.35 -21.21
N GLN A 286 22.61 10.50 -20.60
CA GLN A 286 21.86 11.72 -20.93
C GLN A 286 20.33 11.50 -20.83
N VAL A 287 19.91 10.79 -19.79
CA VAL A 287 18.49 10.49 -19.51
C VAL A 287 17.94 11.52 -18.53
N ASP A 288 17.07 12.37 -19.01
CA ASP A 288 16.36 13.35 -18.19
C ASP A 288 15.05 12.74 -17.68
N ILE A 289 14.82 12.88 -16.38
CA ILE A 289 13.59 12.45 -15.72
C ILE A 289 13.10 13.51 -14.73
N ARG A 290 11.80 13.48 -14.50
CA ARG A 290 11.18 14.20 -13.39
C ARG A 290 10.47 13.18 -12.51
N PHE A 291 10.72 13.19 -11.19
CA PHE A 291 10.13 12.16 -10.33
C PHE A 291 9.79 12.63 -8.93
N GLU A 292 8.95 11.86 -8.27
CA GLU A 292 8.70 11.95 -6.83
C GLU A 292 8.99 10.59 -6.15
N CYS A 293 9.42 10.64 -4.89
CA CYS A 293 9.76 9.46 -4.11
C CYS A 293 9.40 9.60 -2.63
N ILE A 294 9.33 8.47 -1.94
CA ILE A 294 9.12 8.40 -0.48
C ILE A 294 10.47 8.15 0.21
N THR A 295 10.68 8.76 1.36
CA THR A 295 11.88 8.53 2.16
C THR A 295 11.66 8.73 3.66
N ARG A 296 12.72 8.47 4.43
CA ARG A 296 12.83 8.72 5.87
C ARG A 296 13.81 9.86 6.11
N ALA A 297 13.55 10.67 7.13
CA ALA A 297 14.42 11.80 7.47
C ALA A 297 15.84 11.38 7.88
N ASP A 298 15.99 10.23 8.56
CA ASP A 298 17.28 9.66 8.95
C ASP A 298 18.10 9.10 7.77
N ARG A 299 17.52 9.07 6.55
CA ARG A 299 18.17 8.73 5.29
C ARG A 299 18.36 9.95 4.38
N MET A 300 18.28 11.14 4.95
CA MET A 300 18.48 12.40 4.24
C MET A 300 19.56 13.23 4.93
N ASN A 301 20.30 13.96 4.13
CA ASN A 301 21.23 15.01 4.50
C ASN A 301 21.37 15.97 3.32
N ARG A 302 22.23 16.98 3.42
CA ARG A 302 22.42 17.97 2.34
C ARG A 302 22.89 17.35 1.04
N ASP A 303 23.80 16.37 1.10
CA ASP A 303 24.35 15.71 -0.09
C ASP A 303 23.28 14.87 -0.79
N VAL A 304 22.48 14.10 -0.03
CA VAL A 304 21.33 13.33 -0.55
C VAL A 304 20.32 14.24 -1.22
N ILE A 305 19.99 15.39 -0.61
CA ILE A 305 19.08 16.39 -1.17
C ILE A 305 19.64 16.95 -2.49
N SER A 306 20.94 17.23 -2.56
CA SER A 306 21.61 17.68 -3.79
C SER A 306 21.53 16.59 -4.88
N ILE A 307 21.88 15.35 -4.57
CA ILE A 307 21.84 14.24 -5.52
C ILE A 307 20.41 14.00 -6.04
N LEU A 308 19.40 14.03 -5.17
CA LEU A 308 18.00 13.90 -5.59
C LEU A 308 17.62 14.97 -6.59
N LYS A 309 18.03 16.23 -6.33
CA LYS A 309 17.77 17.34 -7.25
C LYS A 309 18.49 17.15 -8.58
N ASP A 310 19.75 16.73 -8.56
CA ASP A 310 20.55 16.46 -9.76
C ASP A 310 19.94 15.32 -10.61
N CYS A 311 19.27 14.36 -9.97
CA CYS A 311 18.52 13.30 -10.65
C CYS A 311 17.15 13.74 -11.23
N GLY A 312 16.70 14.98 -10.98
CA GLY A 312 15.41 15.46 -11.44
C GLY A 312 14.25 15.24 -10.45
N CYS A 313 14.53 14.96 -9.17
CA CYS A 313 13.50 14.89 -8.14
C CYS A 313 12.84 16.25 -7.94
N PHE A 314 11.53 16.33 -8.13
CA PHE A 314 10.78 17.56 -7.86
C PHE A 314 10.02 17.53 -6.54
N ARG A 315 9.72 16.33 -6.00
CA ARG A 315 9.00 16.17 -4.73
C ARG A 315 9.54 14.99 -3.94
N VAL A 316 9.74 15.23 -2.64
CA VAL A 316 10.11 14.18 -1.69
C VAL A 316 9.03 14.06 -0.63
N TRP A 317 8.52 12.84 -0.42
CA TRP A 317 7.60 12.50 0.66
C TRP A 317 8.39 11.98 1.85
N ILE A 318 8.40 12.72 2.95
CA ILE A 318 9.16 12.40 4.17
C ILE A 318 8.18 11.93 5.25
N GLY A 319 8.26 10.65 5.63
CA GLY A 319 7.39 10.13 6.68
C GLY A 319 7.72 10.73 8.05
N ALA A 320 6.82 11.55 8.59
CA ALA A 320 6.90 12.07 9.95
C ALA A 320 6.12 11.21 10.95
N GLU A 321 4.95 10.76 10.57
CA GLU A 321 3.95 9.99 11.33
C GLU A 321 3.36 10.77 12.52
N SER A 322 4.18 11.40 13.36
CA SER A 322 3.77 12.25 14.48
C SER A 322 4.74 13.41 14.71
N GLY A 323 4.27 14.48 15.30
CA GLY A 323 5.10 15.56 15.83
C GLY A 323 5.46 15.39 17.31
N SER A 324 4.99 14.33 17.95
CA SER A 324 5.33 13.94 19.32
C SER A 324 6.42 12.87 19.33
N GLN A 325 7.55 13.12 19.97
CA GLN A 325 8.63 12.15 20.08
C GLN A 325 8.17 10.89 20.82
N GLN A 326 7.36 11.04 21.87
CA GLN A 326 6.80 9.93 22.62
C GLN A 326 6.01 8.95 21.71
N ILE A 327 5.22 9.47 20.76
CA ILE A 327 4.45 8.65 19.83
C ILE A 327 5.36 8.02 18.79
N ILE A 328 6.37 8.76 18.27
CA ILE A 328 7.38 8.22 17.35
C ILE A 328 8.15 7.05 17.97
N ASP A 329 8.52 7.15 19.24
CA ASP A 329 9.20 6.09 19.97
C ASP A 329 8.29 4.88 20.19
N ALA A 330 7.00 5.10 20.56
CA ALA A 330 6.00 4.04 20.69
C ALA A 330 5.77 3.29 19.36
N MET A 331 5.90 3.97 18.22
CA MET A 331 5.83 3.42 16.87
C MET A 331 7.09 2.63 16.46
N ASP A 332 8.15 2.58 17.27
CA ASP A 332 9.47 2.04 16.91
C ASP A 332 10.01 2.62 15.58
N ARG A 333 9.75 3.91 15.36
CA ARG A 333 10.16 4.56 14.11
C ARG A 333 11.65 4.92 14.08
N ARG A 334 12.25 5.18 15.27
CA ARG A 334 13.68 5.49 15.44
C ARG A 334 14.13 6.69 14.59
N VAL A 335 13.37 7.78 14.65
CA VAL A 335 13.73 9.08 14.06
C VAL A 335 13.47 10.18 15.07
N ASP A 336 14.21 11.26 14.96
CA ASP A 336 14.01 12.47 15.76
C ASP A 336 13.05 13.43 15.05
N VAL A 337 12.04 13.94 15.75
CA VAL A 337 11.04 14.87 15.19
C VAL A 337 11.68 16.16 14.70
N ALA A 338 12.72 16.65 15.36
CA ALA A 338 13.43 17.85 14.93
C ALA A 338 14.22 17.59 13.64
N GLN A 339 14.81 16.40 13.48
CA GLN A 339 15.45 15.97 12.24
C GLN A 339 14.46 15.90 11.08
N VAL A 340 13.26 15.34 11.30
CA VAL A 340 12.20 15.31 10.27
C VAL A 340 11.87 16.73 9.81
N ARG A 341 11.67 17.65 10.74
CA ARG A 341 11.38 19.05 10.46
C ARG A 341 12.50 19.72 9.66
N ALA A 342 13.74 19.51 10.08
CA ALA A 342 14.91 20.05 9.41
C ALA A 342 15.04 19.54 7.96
N MET A 343 14.73 18.25 7.70
CA MET A 343 14.79 17.68 6.36
C MET A 343 13.67 18.19 5.45
N ILE A 344 12.44 18.36 5.95
CA ILE A 344 11.36 19.00 5.22
C ILE A 344 11.76 20.41 4.79
N GLN A 345 12.25 21.22 5.73
CA GLN A 345 12.68 22.59 5.44
C GLN A 345 13.88 22.66 4.49
N SER A 346 14.84 21.73 4.61
CA SER A 346 16.03 21.69 3.74
C SER A 346 15.65 21.29 2.30
N THR A 347 14.72 20.34 2.14
CA THR A 347 14.17 19.95 0.84
C THR A 347 13.52 21.14 0.14
N ARG A 348 12.69 21.90 0.84
CA ARG A 348 12.04 23.11 0.31
C ARG A 348 13.06 24.21 -0.06
N ARG A 349 14.07 24.45 0.80
CA ARG A 349 15.14 25.41 0.51
C ARG A 349 15.97 25.03 -0.72
N ALA A 350 16.08 23.74 -1.02
CA ALA A 350 16.72 23.26 -2.24
C ALA A 350 15.84 23.42 -3.50
N GLY A 351 14.61 23.94 -3.36
CA GLY A 351 13.68 24.17 -4.48
C GLY A 351 12.85 22.96 -4.88
N MET A 352 12.88 21.88 -4.10
CA MET A 352 12.01 20.74 -4.25
C MET A 352 10.78 20.86 -3.35
N GLN A 353 9.67 20.27 -3.76
CA GLN A 353 8.49 20.15 -2.90
C GLN A 353 8.71 19.11 -1.81
N ALA A 354 8.26 19.39 -0.60
CA ALA A 354 8.26 18.44 0.51
C ALA A 354 6.83 18.04 0.87
N GLY A 355 6.53 16.74 0.76
CA GLY A 355 5.32 16.11 1.29
C GLY A 355 5.61 15.41 2.62
N THR A 356 4.58 15.18 3.45
CA THR A 356 4.73 14.39 4.66
C THR A 356 3.47 13.61 5.00
N PHE A 357 3.67 12.45 5.67
CA PHE A 357 2.59 11.59 6.16
C PHE A 357 2.46 11.73 7.67
N ILE A 358 1.22 11.80 8.15
CA ILE A 358 0.87 11.88 9.57
C ILE A 358 -0.15 10.79 9.90
N MET A 359 0.00 10.18 11.07
CA MET A 359 -0.94 9.24 11.64
C MET A 359 -1.42 9.75 12.99
N LEU A 360 -2.75 9.82 13.20
CA LEU A 360 -3.37 10.15 14.48
C LEU A 360 -4.08 8.92 15.03
N GLY A 361 -4.26 8.85 16.36
CA GLY A 361 -4.97 7.77 17.02
C GLY A 361 -4.12 6.52 17.25
N TYR A 362 -2.81 6.63 17.27
CA TYR A 362 -1.94 5.56 17.73
C TYR A 362 -2.19 5.27 19.22
N PRO A 363 -2.07 4.02 19.71
CA PRO A 363 -2.25 3.69 21.14
C PRO A 363 -1.43 4.60 22.05
N GLY A 364 -2.07 5.17 23.07
CA GLY A 364 -1.43 6.09 24.02
C GLY A 364 -1.35 7.54 23.59
N GLU A 365 -1.71 7.88 22.34
CA GLU A 365 -1.72 9.27 21.86
C GLU A 365 -2.74 10.12 22.63
N THR A 366 -2.30 11.24 23.15
CA THR A 366 -3.10 12.22 23.90
C THR A 366 -3.36 13.48 23.08
N GLU A 367 -4.23 14.35 23.58
CA GLU A 367 -4.46 15.67 22.98
C GLU A 367 -3.17 16.51 22.90
N ARG A 368 -2.27 16.37 23.88
CA ARG A 368 -0.96 17.05 23.86
C ARG A 368 -0.14 16.62 22.65
N ASP A 369 -0.09 15.33 22.35
CA ASP A 369 0.65 14.80 21.22
C ASP A 369 0.08 15.28 19.88
N ILE A 370 -1.25 15.39 19.78
CA ILE A 370 -1.94 15.96 18.60
C ILE A 370 -1.58 17.44 18.44
N LEU A 371 -1.49 18.20 19.54
CA LEU A 371 -1.05 19.61 19.52
C LEU A 371 0.40 19.73 19.06
N GLU A 372 1.29 18.86 19.55
CA GLU A 372 2.70 18.79 19.13
C GLU A 372 2.82 18.44 17.64
N THR A 373 2.01 17.50 17.13
CA THR A 373 1.92 17.15 15.72
C THR A 373 1.45 18.34 14.86
N THR A 374 0.45 19.06 15.33
CA THR A 374 -0.03 20.26 14.63
C THR A 374 1.03 21.37 14.61
N ARG A 375 1.77 21.55 15.73
CA ARG A 375 2.91 22.48 15.81
C ARG A 375 4.01 22.06 14.85
N HIS A 376 4.37 20.78 14.82
CA HIS A 376 5.35 20.22 13.89
C HIS A 376 5.02 20.57 12.43
N LEU A 377 3.77 20.35 12.00
CA LEU A 377 3.33 20.67 10.65
C LEU A 377 3.43 22.17 10.33
N ARG A 378 3.10 23.05 11.30
CA ARG A 378 3.21 24.50 11.13
C ARG A 378 4.67 24.96 10.99
N GLU A 379 5.56 24.39 11.81
CA GLU A 379 6.98 24.77 11.85
C GLU A 379 7.77 24.14 10.69
N ALA A 380 7.45 22.90 10.32
CA ALA A 380 8.06 22.23 9.17
C ALA A 380 7.61 22.85 7.84
N ASP A 381 6.38 23.37 7.81
CA ASP A 381 5.71 24.00 6.66
C ASP A 381 5.83 23.16 5.37
N PRO A 382 5.43 21.86 5.36
CA PRO A 382 5.48 21.06 4.15
C PRO A 382 4.56 21.61 3.06
N ASP A 383 4.91 21.42 1.78
CA ASP A 383 4.04 21.84 0.68
C ASP A 383 2.73 21.02 0.66
N LEU A 384 2.85 19.71 0.95
CA LEU A 384 1.75 18.77 1.02
C LEU A 384 1.81 17.94 2.31
N PHE A 385 0.67 17.55 2.83
CA PHE A 385 0.61 16.55 3.89
C PHE A 385 -0.68 15.74 3.83
N THR A 386 -0.62 14.50 4.28
CA THR A 386 -1.78 13.64 4.46
C THR A 386 -1.89 13.18 5.90
N ILE A 387 -3.10 13.00 6.40
CA ILE A 387 -3.35 12.50 7.75
C ILE A 387 -4.25 11.29 7.68
N THR A 388 -3.79 10.17 8.25
CA THR A 388 -4.55 8.92 8.40
C THR A 388 -4.82 8.69 9.87
N VAL A 389 -5.97 8.11 10.20
CA VAL A 389 -6.22 7.61 11.56
C VAL A 389 -5.75 6.16 11.63
N ALA A 390 -4.94 5.83 12.65
CA ALA A 390 -4.37 4.51 12.84
C ALA A 390 -5.45 3.41 12.79
N TYR A 391 -5.12 2.31 12.14
CA TYR A 391 -5.89 1.06 12.17
C TYR A 391 -4.91 -0.11 12.20
N PRO A 392 -5.28 -1.21 12.88
CA PRO A 392 -4.39 -2.35 13.01
C PRO A 392 -4.42 -3.15 11.70
N ILE A 393 -3.26 -3.52 11.18
CA ILE A 393 -3.15 -4.43 10.04
C ILE A 393 -2.62 -5.75 10.58
N LYS A 394 -3.30 -6.86 10.33
CA LYS A 394 -2.91 -8.18 10.81
C LYS A 394 -1.49 -8.54 10.36
N GLY A 395 -0.67 -8.99 11.30
CA GLY A 395 0.77 -9.26 11.08
C GLY A 395 1.69 -8.06 11.34
N THR A 396 1.17 -6.94 11.86
CA THR A 396 1.98 -5.80 12.29
C THR A 396 2.06 -5.74 13.82
N GLY A 397 3.16 -5.18 14.36
CA GLY A 397 3.31 -5.01 15.80
C GLY A 397 2.23 -4.12 16.43
N LEU A 398 1.56 -3.25 15.66
CA LEU A 398 0.37 -2.53 16.13
C LEU A 398 -0.82 -3.47 16.32
N TYR A 399 -1.03 -4.40 15.38
CA TYR A 399 -2.10 -5.39 15.50
C TYR A 399 -1.89 -6.26 16.75
N ASP A 400 -0.69 -6.81 16.93
CA ASP A 400 -0.34 -7.65 18.08
C ASP A 400 -0.54 -6.90 19.41
N GLN A 401 -0.22 -5.60 19.45
CA GLN A 401 -0.40 -4.75 20.63
C GLN A 401 -1.87 -4.60 21.04
N VAL A 402 -2.80 -4.59 20.08
CA VAL A 402 -4.23 -4.29 20.33
C VAL A 402 -5.14 -5.50 20.19
N GLU A 403 -4.66 -6.65 19.72
CA GLU A 403 -5.45 -7.85 19.40
C GLU A 403 -6.28 -8.34 20.59
N ALA A 404 -5.68 -8.48 21.77
CA ALA A 404 -6.39 -8.93 22.97
C ALA A 404 -7.55 -7.99 23.36
N GLN A 405 -7.46 -6.71 23.03
CA GLN A 405 -8.49 -5.71 23.34
C GLN A 405 -9.58 -5.67 22.27
N MET A 406 -9.28 -6.13 21.04
CA MET A 406 -10.27 -6.22 19.94
C MET A 406 -11.23 -7.41 20.13
N ALA A 407 -10.81 -8.45 20.84
CA ALA A 407 -11.60 -9.66 21.05
C ALA A 407 -12.96 -9.42 21.74
N SER A 408 -13.14 -8.29 22.43
CA SER A 408 -14.40 -7.87 23.04
C SER A 408 -15.36 -7.13 22.09
N THR A 409 -14.94 -6.86 20.85
CA THR A 409 -15.73 -6.11 19.86
C THR A 409 -16.45 -7.10 18.93
N ALA A 410 -17.78 -7.00 18.83
CA ALA A 410 -18.53 -7.79 17.85
C ALA A 410 -18.16 -7.30 16.43
N LEU A 411 -17.33 -8.06 15.73
CA LEU A 411 -16.99 -7.80 14.33
C LEU A 411 -17.98 -8.52 13.40
N PRO A 412 -18.26 -7.96 12.23
CA PRO A 412 -18.92 -8.68 11.14
C PRO A 412 -18.17 -9.96 10.77
N PRO A 413 -18.76 -10.89 10.00
CA PRO A 413 -18.03 -12.04 9.48
C PRO A 413 -16.74 -11.61 8.77
N TRP A 414 -15.67 -12.39 8.90
CA TRP A 414 -14.35 -12.08 8.32
C TRP A 414 -14.41 -11.71 6.82
N SER A 415 -15.32 -12.34 6.07
CA SER A 415 -15.51 -12.10 4.63
C SER A 415 -16.21 -10.78 4.28
N GLU A 416 -16.67 -10.03 5.26
CA GLU A 416 -17.51 -8.83 5.06
C GLU A 416 -16.84 -7.54 5.59
N HIS A 417 -15.68 -7.65 6.22
CA HIS A 417 -14.92 -6.49 6.72
C HIS A 417 -13.43 -6.59 6.39
N THR A 418 -12.76 -5.46 6.47
CA THR A 418 -11.30 -5.35 6.35
C THR A 418 -10.69 -4.88 7.67
N ASP A 419 -9.38 -4.97 7.81
CA ASP A 419 -8.68 -4.45 9.01
C ASP A 419 -8.91 -2.95 9.22
N ARG A 420 -9.26 -2.19 8.17
CA ARG A 420 -9.61 -0.76 8.27
C ARG A 420 -10.91 -0.50 9.03
N ASP A 421 -11.80 -1.49 9.06
CA ASP A 421 -13.10 -1.41 9.72
C ASP A 421 -12.99 -1.79 11.20
N ILE A 422 -11.86 -2.39 11.60
CA ILE A 422 -11.61 -2.80 12.97
C ILE A 422 -11.38 -1.57 13.83
N ASP A 423 -12.20 -1.40 14.87
CA ASP A 423 -11.96 -0.42 15.92
C ASP A 423 -11.25 -1.07 17.11
N PHE A 424 -10.37 -0.36 17.75
CA PHE A 424 -9.64 -0.80 18.92
C PHE A 424 -9.63 0.29 19.99
N PRO A 425 -9.40 -0.06 21.27
CA PRO A 425 -9.34 0.92 22.34
C PRO A 425 -8.20 1.91 22.13
N ARG A 426 -8.55 3.19 21.99
CA ARG A 426 -7.66 4.34 21.92
C ARG A 426 -7.86 5.22 23.14
N THR A 427 -6.98 6.18 23.35
CA THR A 427 -7.15 7.22 24.39
C THR A 427 -8.50 7.93 24.30
N TYR A 428 -8.98 8.13 23.07
CA TYR A 428 -10.28 8.75 22.80
C TYR A 428 -11.09 7.90 21.82
N PRO A 429 -12.44 8.03 21.77
CA PRO A 429 -13.28 7.36 20.79
C PRO A 429 -12.85 7.67 19.34
N ARG A 430 -13.09 6.75 18.41
CA ARG A 430 -12.74 6.90 16.98
C ARG A 430 -13.20 8.23 16.38
N ARG A 431 -14.42 8.66 16.70
CA ARG A 431 -15.01 9.95 16.26
C ARG A 431 -14.24 11.18 16.73
N TYR A 432 -13.56 11.13 17.88
CA TYR A 432 -12.69 12.20 18.33
C TYR A 432 -11.57 12.48 17.32
N TYR A 433 -10.97 11.42 16.78
CA TYR A 433 -9.87 11.53 15.82
C TYR A 433 -10.34 12.04 14.46
N ASP A 434 -11.58 11.77 14.03
CA ASP A 434 -12.15 12.37 12.83
C ASP A 434 -12.21 13.91 12.94
N TYR A 435 -12.54 14.41 14.13
CA TYR A 435 -12.52 15.85 14.42
C TYR A 435 -11.09 16.37 14.62
N ALA A 436 -10.19 15.59 15.22
CA ALA A 436 -8.79 15.96 15.40
C ALA A 436 -8.08 16.13 14.04
N VAL A 437 -8.34 15.26 13.08
CA VAL A 437 -7.87 15.41 11.69
C VAL A 437 -8.35 16.72 11.10
N ARG A 438 -9.66 16.98 11.17
CA ARG A 438 -10.25 18.25 10.66
C ARG A 438 -9.65 19.47 11.33
N TRP A 439 -9.48 19.42 12.66
CA TRP A 439 -8.88 20.50 13.44
C TRP A 439 -7.42 20.75 13.01
N THR A 440 -6.60 19.71 12.91
CA THR A 440 -5.19 19.80 12.50
C THR A 440 -5.08 20.38 11.09
N VAL A 441 -5.80 19.81 10.11
CA VAL A 441 -5.76 20.27 8.71
C VAL A 441 -6.13 21.76 8.61
N ASN A 442 -7.27 22.16 9.20
CA ASN A 442 -7.71 23.56 9.12
C ASN A 442 -6.78 24.50 9.89
N SER A 443 -6.20 24.05 11.01
CA SER A 443 -5.23 24.81 11.78
C SER A 443 -3.92 25.08 11.03
N VAL A 444 -3.42 24.08 10.28
CA VAL A 444 -2.22 24.25 9.44
C VAL A 444 -2.53 25.17 8.25
N HIS A 445 -3.66 24.99 7.57
CA HIS A 445 -4.05 25.88 6.47
C HIS A 445 -4.27 27.31 6.94
N TRP A 446 -4.91 27.51 8.11
CA TRP A 446 -5.05 28.84 8.71
C TRP A 446 -3.68 29.47 8.96
N HIS A 447 -2.72 28.72 9.52
CA HIS A 447 -1.36 29.22 9.72
C HIS A 447 -0.69 29.67 8.42
N LYS A 448 -0.84 28.89 7.34
CA LYS A 448 -0.32 29.22 6.00
C LYS A 448 -0.95 30.53 5.45
N THR A 449 -2.25 30.75 5.68
CA THR A 449 -2.91 32.00 5.25
C THR A 449 -2.41 33.21 6.03
N GLN A 450 -1.97 33.04 7.28
CA GLN A 450 -1.39 34.12 8.07
C GLN A 450 -0.05 34.60 7.47
N ASN A 451 0.79 33.65 7.04
CA ASN A 451 2.11 33.94 6.48
C ASN A 451 2.03 34.60 5.09
N THR A 452 0.91 34.44 4.38
CA THR A 452 0.67 35.05 3.06
C THR A 452 -0.10 36.38 3.12
N GLY A 453 -0.33 36.96 4.31
CA GLY A 453 -1.05 38.24 4.50
C GLY A 453 -2.57 38.16 4.25
N ARG A 454 -3.13 36.97 3.98
CA ARG A 454 -4.56 36.75 3.65
C ARG A 454 -5.44 36.44 4.88
N ARG A 455 -5.06 36.89 6.05
CA ARG A 455 -5.78 36.62 7.33
C ARG A 455 -7.29 36.95 7.28
N LEU A 456 -7.66 38.11 6.73
CA LEU A 456 -9.03 38.57 6.66
C LEU A 456 -9.76 38.17 5.38
N SER A 457 -9.20 37.27 4.60
CA SER A 457 -9.88 36.71 3.42
C SER A 457 -11.07 35.83 3.84
N VAL A 458 -12.06 35.70 2.97
CA VAL A 458 -13.21 34.80 3.16
C VAL A 458 -12.71 33.34 3.39
N ALA A 459 -11.64 32.94 2.72
CA ALA A 459 -11.01 31.64 2.93
C ALA A 459 -10.41 31.50 4.34
N GLY A 460 -9.73 32.52 4.84
CA GLY A 460 -9.21 32.58 6.21
C GLY A 460 -10.29 32.43 7.27
N LEU A 461 -11.37 33.18 7.14
CA LEU A 461 -12.52 33.11 8.07
C LEU A 461 -13.19 31.74 8.05
N LYS A 462 -13.32 31.10 6.88
CA LYS A 462 -13.82 29.70 6.75
C LYS A 462 -12.95 28.69 7.52
N PHE A 463 -11.63 28.84 7.53
CA PHE A 463 -10.76 27.97 8.31
C PHE A 463 -10.98 28.15 9.81
N LEU A 464 -11.13 29.38 10.30
CA LEU A 464 -11.43 29.64 11.72
C LEU A 464 -12.71 28.96 12.17
N VAL A 465 -13.81 29.14 11.44
CA VAL A 465 -15.08 28.46 11.74
C VAL A 465 -14.90 26.94 11.79
N LYS A 466 -14.21 26.36 10.80
CA LYS A 466 -13.95 24.90 10.76
C LYS A 466 -13.09 24.45 11.95
N ILE A 467 -12.12 25.26 12.39
CA ILE A 467 -11.30 24.99 13.58
C ILE A 467 -12.17 24.93 14.83
N TRP A 468 -13.06 25.92 15.03
CA TRP A 468 -13.96 25.96 16.19
C TRP A 468 -14.94 24.79 16.21
N VAL A 469 -15.57 24.47 15.07
CA VAL A 469 -16.48 23.32 14.95
C VAL A 469 -15.74 22.01 15.24
N ALA A 470 -14.54 21.84 14.69
CA ALA A 470 -13.75 20.65 14.93
C ALA A 470 -13.34 20.54 16.41
N ARG A 471 -12.95 21.66 17.04
CA ARG A 471 -12.61 21.69 18.47
C ARG A 471 -13.79 21.33 19.36
N ALA A 472 -14.96 21.89 19.08
CA ALA A 472 -16.19 21.55 19.80
C ALA A 472 -16.51 20.05 19.68
N GLY A 473 -16.36 19.46 18.47
CA GLY A 473 -16.52 18.03 18.24
C GLY A 473 -15.53 17.18 19.04
N MET A 474 -14.26 17.57 19.10
CA MET A 474 -13.25 16.88 19.94
C MET A 474 -13.66 16.88 21.42
N VAL A 475 -14.05 18.05 21.97
CA VAL A 475 -14.50 18.16 23.36
C VAL A 475 -15.72 17.28 23.62
N TRP A 476 -16.72 17.34 22.74
CA TRP A 476 -17.94 16.54 22.84
C TRP A 476 -17.65 15.04 22.91
N TRP A 477 -16.85 14.53 21.98
CA TRP A 477 -16.55 13.11 21.92
C TRP A 477 -15.61 12.64 23.04
N ARG A 478 -14.73 13.49 23.55
CA ARG A 478 -13.93 13.22 24.75
C ARG A 478 -14.82 13.03 25.97
N VAL A 479 -15.77 13.95 26.22
CA VAL A 479 -16.72 13.86 27.35
C VAL A 479 -17.61 12.61 27.21
N LYS A 480 -18.17 12.39 26.01
CA LYS A 480 -19.01 11.21 25.75
C LYS A 480 -18.26 9.89 25.93
N GLY A 481 -16.97 9.84 25.57
CA GLY A 481 -16.12 8.67 25.79
C GLY A 481 -15.85 8.41 27.26
N ALA A 482 -15.57 9.44 28.05
CA ALA A 482 -15.38 9.32 29.51
C ALA A 482 -16.63 8.79 30.23
N TYR A 483 -17.82 9.20 29.80
CA TYR A 483 -19.09 8.70 30.34
C TYR A 483 -19.31 7.20 30.07
N ARG A 484 -18.89 6.70 28.90
CA ARG A 484 -19.05 5.27 28.54
C ARG A 484 -18.06 4.35 29.22
N SER A 485 -16.87 4.86 29.57
CA SER A 485 -15.83 4.07 30.24
C SER A 485 -15.97 3.99 31.78
N GLY A 486 -16.98 4.61 32.38
CA GLY A 486 -17.17 4.65 33.83
C GLY A 486 -16.08 5.41 34.61
N SER A 487 -15.17 6.06 33.91
CA SER A 487 -14.03 6.77 34.52
C SER A 487 -14.40 8.21 34.86
N SER A 488 -14.99 8.41 36.03
CA SER A 488 -15.34 9.75 36.57
C SER A 488 -14.14 10.67 36.87
N LYS A 489 -12.92 10.29 36.52
CA LYS A 489 -11.70 11.06 36.82
C LYS A 489 -11.29 12.13 35.78
N PHE A 490 -12.01 12.31 34.70
CA PHE A 490 -11.67 13.27 33.63
C PHE A 490 -12.66 14.43 33.49
N ILE A 491 -13.11 15.00 34.60
CA ILE A 491 -13.92 16.21 34.54
C ILE A 491 -13.02 17.43 34.86
N LEU A 492 -12.84 18.24 33.82
CA LEU A 492 -12.44 19.65 33.81
C LEU A 492 -11.17 20.04 34.63
N LYS A 493 -10.01 20.01 33.98
CA LYS A 493 -9.01 21.08 34.24
C LYS A 493 -9.21 22.19 33.16
N PRO A 494 -9.49 23.45 33.56
CA PRO A 494 -9.54 24.55 32.62
C PRO A 494 -8.15 24.79 32.02
N ILE A 495 -8.11 24.96 30.72
CA ILE A 495 -6.90 25.34 29.98
C ILE A 495 -6.64 26.81 30.28
N ARG A 496 -5.54 27.10 30.98
CA ARG A 496 -4.93 28.43 31.03
C ARG A 496 -4.12 28.71 29.76
#